data_6348cfa3c6bc29c20c08bd5a553f5e23
#
_entry.id   6348cfa3c6bc29c20c08bd5a553f5e23
#
_cell.length_a   1.000
_cell.length_b   1.000
_cell.length_c   1.000
_cell.angle_alpha   90.00
_cell.angle_beta   90.00
_cell.angle_gamma   90.00
#
_symmetry.space_group_name_H-M   'P 1'
#
loop_
_entity.id
_entity.type
_entity.pdbx_description
1 polymer ?
#
loop_
_entity_poly.entity_id
_entity_poly.type
_entity_poly.pdbx_seq_one_letter_code
_entity_poly.pdbx_strand_id
1 'polypeptide(L)'
;MTAKVYLTKEITPEGLQKVFDALKVELPGKVGVKVSTGEKGAKGYLKADLIGPFVKGLKGTIVECNTAYPGARNKASDHMKVAEEHGFTSFAEVDIMDAEGEIKIPFEKGKHLKYDLLGSHFDNYDSFVNLAHGKGHMMGGFGANLKNQSIGFASRNGKAYIHSCGKTKSPKCAGF
;
A
#
# COMPACT_ATOMS: atom_id res chain seq x y z
N MET A 1 25.69 11.72 -2.60
CA MET A 1 25.45 10.84 -1.43
C MET A 1 25.08 9.45 -1.94
N THR A 2 25.75 8.41 -1.46
CA THR A 2 25.42 7.02 -1.81
C THR A 2 24.30 6.55 -0.91
N ALA A 3 23.22 6.00 -1.49
CA ALA A 3 22.13 5.40 -0.73
C ALA A 3 22.62 4.11 -0.04
N LYS A 4 22.28 3.95 1.24
CA LYS A 4 22.57 2.71 1.97
C LYS A 4 21.40 1.75 1.78
N VAL A 5 21.72 0.50 1.44
CA VAL A 5 20.76 -0.60 1.31
C VAL A 5 21.12 -1.69 2.30
N TYR A 6 20.16 -2.20 3.03
CA TYR A 6 20.32 -3.29 3.97
C TYR A 6 19.59 -4.53 3.45
N LEU A 7 20.21 -5.68 3.54
CA LEU A 7 19.70 -6.96 3.04
C LEU A 7 19.84 -8.04 4.11
N THR A 8 18.82 -8.88 4.24
CA THR A 8 18.91 -10.13 5.00
C THR A 8 18.43 -11.30 4.14
N LYS A 9 18.93 -12.48 4.41
CA LYS A 9 18.41 -13.75 3.86
C LYS A 9 17.44 -14.42 4.84
N GLU A 10 17.31 -13.88 6.05
CA GLU A 10 16.39 -14.37 7.07
C GLU A 10 14.98 -13.84 6.78
N ILE A 11 14.13 -14.69 6.19
CA ILE A 11 12.72 -14.33 5.92
C ILE A 11 11.88 -14.74 7.15
N THR A 12 12.10 -14.01 8.23
CA THR A 12 11.43 -14.17 9.53
C THR A 12 11.04 -12.80 10.09
N PRO A 13 10.14 -12.73 11.09
CA PRO A 13 9.83 -11.48 11.77
C PRO A 13 11.08 -10.78 12.34
N GLU A 14 12.00 -11.56 12.91
CA GLU A 14 13.26 -11.06 13.47
C GLU A 14 14.18 -10.51 12.37
N GLY A 15 14.26 -11.18 11.23
CA GLY A 15 15.02 -10.71 10.07
C GLY A 15 14.47 -9.38 9.53
N LEU A 16 13.14 -9.24 9.48
CA LEU A 16 12.47 -7.99 9.10
C LEU A 16 12.80 -6.87 10.09
N GLN A 17 12.72 -7.16 11.40
CA GLN A 17 13.07 -6.19 12.45
C GLN A 17 14.53 -5.75 12.36
N LYS A 18 15.47 -6.67 12.19
CA LYS A 18 16.91 -6.36 12.03
C LYS A 18 17.18 -5.41 10.86
N VAL A 19 16.52 -5.63 9.71
CA VAL A 19 16.66 -4.74 8.54
C VAL A 19 16.11 -3.36 8.83
N PHE A 20 14.96 -3.29 9.50
CA PHE A 20 14.37 -2.01 9.87
C PHE A 20 15.24 -1.24 10.87
N ASP A 21 15.74 -1.89 11.92
CA ASP A 21 16.61 -1.27 12.92
C ASP A 21 17.90 -0.72 12.33
N ALA A 22 18.42 -1.38 11.29
CA ALA A 22 19.61 -0.93 10.57
C ALA A 22 19.41 0.41 9.83
N LEU A 23 18.16 0.75 9.48
CA LEU A 23 17.83 2.02 8.84
C LEU A 23 18.04 3.22 9.79
N LYS A 24 17.94 3.00 11.11
CA LYS A 24 18.05 4.04 12.15
C LYS A 24 17.11 5.23 11.88
N VAL A 25 15.87 4.93 11.49
CA VAL A 25 14.83 5.94 11.22
C VAL A 25 13.88 6.05 12.41
N GLU A 26 13.42 7.25 12.67
CA GLU A 26 12.34 7.52 13.61
C GLU A 26 11.02 7.63 12.84
N LEU A 27 9.96 7.10 13.42
CA LEU A 27 8.60 7.17 12.90
C LEU A 27 7.75 7.98 13.88
N PRO A 28 7.61 9.29 13.67
CA PRO A 28 6.79 10.11 14.54
C PRO A 28 5.30 9.80 14.41
N GLY A 29 4.56 9.98 15.50
CA GLY A 29 3.11 9.99 15.54
C GLY A 29 2.44 8.67 15.16
N LYS A 30 1.29 8.76 14.48
CA LYS A 30 0.51 7.60 14.02
C LYS A 30 1.14 6.98 12.78
N VAL A 31 1.48 5.70 12.86
CA VAL A 31 2.20 4.98 11.81
C VAL A 31 1.24 4.19 10.92
N GLY A 32 1.20 4.50 9.63
CA GLY A 32 0.57 3.68 8.60
C GLY A 32 1.56 2.66 8.01
N VAL A 33 1.22 1.38 8.04
CA VAL A 33 2.03 0.33 7.40
C VAL A 33 1.37 -0.06 6.08
N LYS A 34 1.92 0.44 4.98
CA LYS A 34 1.39 0.18 3.63
C LYS A 34 1.78 -1.20 3.15
N VAL A 35 0.79 -2.01 2.95
CA VAL A 35 0.93 -3.35 2.36
C VAL A 35 0.02 -3.50 1.14
N SER A 36 0.16 -4.60 0.40
CA SER A 36 -0.90 -5.12 -0.45
C SER A 36 -1.51 -6.34 0.25
N THR A 37 -2.79 -6.25 0.56
CA THR A 37 -3.52 -7.33 1.25
C THR A 37 -3.66 -8.60 0.40
N GLY A 38 -3.35 -8.52 -0.90
CA GLY A 38 -3.47 -9.65 -1.84
C GLY A 38 -4.89 -9.86 -2.35
N GLU A 39 -5.02 -10.49 -3.52
CA GLU A 39 -6.32 -10.86 -4.07
C GLU A 39 -6.92 -12.06 -3.31
N LYS A 40 -8.24 -12.13 -3.27
CA LYS A 40 -8.96 -13.28 -2.67
C LYS A 40 -8.46 -14.60 -3.27
N GLY A 41 -8.02 -15.52 -2.40
CA GLY A 41 -7.46 -16.80 -2.78
C GLY A 41 -6.06 -16.79 -3.37
N ALA A 42 -5.42 -15.61 -3.53
CA ALA A 42 -4.03 -15.50 -3.99
C ALA A 42 -3.04 -15.81 -2.85
N LYS A 43 -1.81 -16.20 -3.23
CA LYS A 43 -0.73 -16.49 -2.28
C LYS A 43 0.38 -15.44 -2.29
N GLY A 44 0.39 -14.53 -3.27
CA GLY A 44 1.46 -13.56 -3.53
C GLY A 44 1.31 -12.25 -2.74
N TYR A 45 1.24 -12.34 -1.42
CA TYR A 45 1.24 -11.21 -0.49
C TYR A 45 2.08 -11.54 0.76
N LEU A 46 2.49 -10.52 1.51
CA LEU A 46 3.20 -10.70 2.78
C LEU A 46 2.26 -11.33 3.81
N LYS A 47 2.67 -12.46 4.38
CA LYS A 47 1.84 -13.22 5.31
C LYS A 47 1.74 -12.54 6.67
N ALA A 48 0.59 -12.70 7.32
CA ALA A 48 0.29 -12.14 8.61
C ALA A 48 1.29 -12.56 9.72
N ASP A 49 1.70 -13.83 9.71
CA ASP A 49 2.69 -14.38 10.62
C ASP A 49 4.09 -13.76 10.45
N LEU A 50 4.47 -13.43 9.22
CA LEU A 50 5.75 -12.78 8.93
C LEU A 50 5.78 -11.32 9.39
N ILE A 51 4.74 -10.53 9.09
CA ILE A 51 4.78 -9.09 9.35
C ILE A 51 4.08 -8.66 10.65
N GLY A 52 3.23 -9.52 11.22
CA GLY A 52 2.43 -9.19 12.39
C GLY A 52 3.24 -8.75 13.61
N PRO A 53 4.29 -9.48 14.03
CA PRO A 53 5.15 -9.06 15.15
C PRO A 53 5.78 -7.68 14.92
N PHE A 54 6.28 -7.41 13.70
CA PHE A 54 6.86 -6.13 13.32
C PHE A 54 5.83 -4.99 13.39
N VAL A 55 4.65 -5.17 12.80
CA VAL A 55 3.58 -4.13 12.80
C VAL A 55 3.09 -3.85 14.22
N LYS A 56 2.94 -4.89 15.06
CA LYS A 56 2.64 -4.73 16.49
C LYS A 56 3.70 -3.92 17.23
N GLY A 57 4.98 -4.20 16.98
CA GLY A 57 6.10 -3.46 17.57
C GLY A 57 6.07 -1.97 17.24
N LEU A 58 5.63 -1.61 16.04
CA LEU A 58 5.43 -0.23 15.59
C LEU A 58 4.15 0.42 16.14
N LYS A 59 3.23 -0.36 16.72
CA LYS A 59 1.83 0.06 16.98
C LYS A 59 1.17 0.60 15.72
N GLY A 60 1.51 0.02 14.56
CA GLY A 60 1.10 0.49 13.25
C GLY A 60 -0.30 0.02 12.86
N THR A 61 -0.99 0.82 12.05
CA THR A 61 -2.22 0.46 11.36
C THR A 61 -1.87 -0.02 9.95
N ILE A 62 -2.40 -1.17 9.53
CA ILE A 62 -2.29 -1.61 8.12
C ILE A 62 -3.11 -0.69 7.25
N VAL A 63 -2.51 -0.12 6.20
CA VAL A 63 -3.20 0.81 5.31
C VAL A 63 -3.15 0.33 3.86
N GLU A 64 -4.27 0.44 3.17
CA GLU A 64 -4.39 0.22 1.73
C GLU A 64 -5.54 1.04 1.12
N CYS A 65 -5.64 1.08 -0.22
CA CYS A 65 -6.77 1.64 -0.96
C CYS A 65 -7.36 0.60 -1.90
N ASN A 66 -8.65 0.76 -2.21
CA ASN A 66 -9.38 -0.12 -3.10
C ASN A 66 -8.74 -0.24 -4.49
N THR A 67 -8.92 -1.39 -5.14
CA THR A 67 -8.47 -1.60 -6.52
C THR A 67 -9.41 -0.91 -7.51
N ALA A 68 -8.88 -0.46 -8.64
CA ALA A 68 -9.67 0.12 -9.72
C ALA A 68 -10.33 -0.94 -10.61
N TYR A 69 -9.71 -2.11 -10.74
CA TYR A 69 -10.24 -3.23 -11.52
C TYR A 69 -11.31 -4.02 -10.73
N PRO A 70 -12.20 -4.75 -11.44
CA PRO A 70 -13.18 -5.61 -10.78
C PRO A 70 -12.54 -6.69 -9.92
N GLY A 71 -13.11 -6.97 -8.77
CA GLY A 71 -12.60 -7.96 -7.83
C GLY A 71 -13.07 -7.72 -6.40
N ALA A 72 -12.66 -8.58 -5.48
CA ALA A 72 -13.08 -8.53 -4.08
C ALA A 72 -12.53 -7.29 -3.33
N ARG A 73 -11.56 -6.57 -3.89
CA ARG A 73 -10.96 -5.39 -3.27
C ARG A 73 -11.37 -4.07 -3.92
N ASN A 74 -12.44 -4.03 -4.71
CA ASN A 74 -12.88 -2.81 -5.37
C ASN A 74 -13.91 -1.99 -4.57
N LYS A 75 -14.35 -2.54 -3.43
CA LYS A 75 -15.23 -1.89 -2.45
C LYS A 75 -14.66 -2.09 -1.05
N ALA A 76 -14.68 -1.07 -0.22
CA ALA A 76 -14.06 -1.10 1.10
C ALA A 76 -14.58 -2.25 1.98
N SER A 77 -15.89 -2.50 1.99
CA SER A 77 -16.49 -3.60 2.77
C SER A 77 -16.01 -5.00 2.35
N ASP A 78 -15.83 -5.22 1.07
CA ASP A 78 -15.36 -6.51 0.55
C ASP A 78 -13.83 -6.62 0.66
N HIS A 79 -13.11 -5.52 0.49
CA HIS A 79 -11.68 -5.44 0.72
C HIS A 79 -11.33 -5.74 2.19
N MET A 80 -12.12 -5.23 3.14
CA MET A 80 -11.95 -5.54 4.55
C MET A 80 -12.09 -7.04 4.82
N LYS A 81 -13.09 -7.71 4.22
CA LYS A 81 -13.23 -9.18 4.33
C LYS A 81 -12.00 -9.94 3.81
N VAL A 82 -11.41 -9.46 2.70
CA VAL A 82 -10.16 -10.06 2.19
C VAL A 82 -9.02 -9.86 3.19
N ALA A 83 -8.92 -8.69 3.82
CA ALA A 83 -7.91 -8.45 4.85
C ALA A 83 -8.11 -9.36 6.08
N GLU A 84 -9.35 -9.59 6.48
CA GLU A 84 -9.71 -10.55 7.54
C GLU A 84 -9.35 -11.99 7.15
N GLU A 85 -9.79 -12.45 5.97
CA GLU A 85 -9.49 -13.80 5.45
C GLU A 85 -7.97 -14.05 5.37
N HIS A 86 -7.17 -13.02 5.12
CA HIS A 86 -5.71 -13.09 5.05
C HIS A 86 -5.01 -12.86 6.40
N GLY A 87 -5.77 -12.65 7.47
CA GLY A 87 -5.29 -12.58 8.85
C GLY A 87 -4.73 -11.23 9.30
N PHE A 88 -4.87 -10.16 8.50
CA PHE A 88 -4.30 -8.86 8.85
C PHE A 88 -4.97 -8.24 10.08
N THR A 89 -6.27 -8.44 10.26
CA THR A 89 -7.04 -7.93 11.41
C THR A 89 -6.73 -8.63 12.73
N SER A 90 -6.03 -9.77 12.70
CA SER A 90 -5.66 -10.51 13.91
C SER A 90 -4.53 -9.84 14.71
N PHE A 91 -3.78 -8.93 14.10
CA PHE A 91 -2.62 -8.32 14.74
C PHE A 91 -2.58 -6.78 14.70
N ALA A 92 -3.34 -6.14 13.85
CA ALA A 92 -3.41 -4.69 13.74
C ALA A 92 -4.80 -4.23 13.27
N GLU A 93 -5.09 -2.96 13.47
CA GLU A 93 -6.17 -2.28 12.78
C GLU A 93 -5.87 -2.25 11.27
N VAL A 94 -6.92 -2.37 10.46
CA VAL A 94 -6.84 -2.25 9.00
C VAL A 94 -7.69 -1.07 8.55
N ASP A 95 -7.08 -0.16 7.79
CA ASP A 95 -7.75 1.01 7.25
C ASP A 95 -7.70 0.98 5.71
N ILE A 96 -8.88 0.94 5.08
CA ILE A 96 -9.04 1.13 3.65
C ILE A 96 -9.21 2.62 3.41
N MET A 97 -8.10 3.33 3.22
CA MET A 97 -8.00 4.78 3.28
C MET A 97 -8.93 5.55 2.33
N ASP A 98 -9.40 4.93 1.26
CA ASP A 98 -10.35 5.51 0.31
C ASP A 98 -11.80 5.05 0.53
N ALA A 99 -12.12 4.48 1.71
CA ALA A 99 -13.47 4.05 2.05
C ALA A 99 -14.48 5.21 2.07
N GLU A 100 -14.06 6.37 2.54
CA GLU A 100 -14.88 7.57 2.72
C GLU A 100 -14.62 8.65 1.65
N GLY A 101 -13.76 8.35 0.67
CA GLY A 101 -13.46 9.29 -0.41
C GLY A 101 -11.97 9.49 -0.68
N GLU A 102 -11.65 10.64 -1.24
CA GLU A 102 -10.29 10.93 -1.72
C GLU A 102 -9.90 12.38 -1.47
N ILE A 103 -8.60 12.61 -1.28
CA ILE A 103 -7.99 13.94 -1.25
C ILE A 103 -7.18 14.16 -2.52
N LYS A 104 -7.10 15.42 -2.95
CA LYS A 104 -6.34 15.83 -4.13
C LYS A 104 -5.03 16.48 -3.72
N ILE A 105 -3.91 15.87 -4.06
CA ILE A 105 -2.57 16.40 -3.82
C ILE A 105 -2.04 17.01 -5.11
N PRO A 106 -1.77 18.32 -5.18
CA PRO A 106 -1.24 18.96 -6.38
C PRO A 106 0.21 18.53 -6.63
N PHE A 107 0.57 18.37 -7.90
CA PHE A 107 1.89 17.99 -8.34
C PHE A 107 2.31 18.82 -9.56
N GLU A 108 2.68 20.08 -9.33
CA GLU A 108 2.95 21.06 -10.37
C GLU A 108 4.06 20.63 -11.34
N LYS A 109 5.11 19.98 -10.84
CA LYS A 109 6.26 19.50 -11.63
C LYS A 109 5.97 18.24 -12.45
N GLY A 110 4.79 17.68 -12.33
CA GLY A 110 4.40 16.49 -13.06
C GLY A 110 4.35 16.72 -14.55
N LYS A 111 5.03 15.86 -15.33
CA LYS A 111 5.01 15.93 -16.79
C LYS A 111 3.65 15.50 -17.36
N HIS A 112 3.08 14.43 -16.85
CA HIS A 112 1.84 13.82 -17.35
C HIS A 112 0.66 14.03 -16.40
N LEU A 113 0.91 14.01 -15.09
CA LEU A 113 -0.10 14.20 -14.06
C LEU A 113 0.18 15.52 -13.35
N LYS A 114 -0.88 16.28 -13.06
CA LYS A 114 -0.80 17.57 -12.35
C LYS A 114 -1.23 17.48 -10.88
N TYR A 115 -1.77 16.36 -10.49
CA TYR A 115 -2.16 16.04 -9.11
C TYR A 115 -2.24 14.53 -8.97
N ASP A 116 -2.31 14.07 -7.73
CA ASP A 116 -2.68 12.71 -7.38
C ASP A 116 -3.97 12.72 -6.55
N LEU A 117 -4.69 11.58 -6.55
CA LEU A 117 -5.87 11.37 -5.74
C LEU A 117 -5.57 10.22 -4.78
N LEU A 118 -5.34 10.57 -3.53
CA LEU A 118 -5.07 9.60 -2.46
C LEU A 118 -6.35 9.28 -1.68
N GLY A 119 -6.34 8.20 -0.92
CA GLY A 119 -7.44 7.93 0.01
C GLY A 119 -7.59 9.06 1.03
N SER A 120 -8.85 9.40 1.40
CA SER A 120 -9.14 10.54 2.31
C SER A 120 -8.50 10.40 3.69
N HIS A 121 -8.19 9.18 4.12
CA HIS A 121 -7.53 8.93 5.41
C HIS A 121 -6.01 9.07 5.37
N PHE A 122 -5.41 9.43 4.23
CA PHE A 122 -3.95 9.57 4.11
C PHE A 122 -3.38 10.56 5.14
N ASP A 123 -4.06 11.68 5.35
CA ASP A 123 -3.64 12.73 6.30
C ASP A 123 -3.87 12.36 7.79
N ASN A 124 -4.47 11.18 8.07
CA ASN A 124 -4.62 10.67 9.43
C ASN A 124 -3.32 10.05 9.99
N TYR A 125 -2.27 9.95 9.18
CA TYR A 125 -1.01 9.31 9.54
C TYR A 125 0.15 10.30 9.45
N ASP A 126 1.04 10.26 10.43
CA ASP A 126 2.22 11.13 10.53
C ASP A 126 3.44 10.52 9.83
N SER A 127 3.47 9.18 9.72
CA SER A 127 4.56 8.47 9.06
C SER A 127 4.08 7.16 8.44
N PHE A 128 4.85 6.68 7.43
CA PHE A 128 4.52 5.44 6.74
C PHE A 128 5.71 4.51 6.64
N VAL A 129 5.44 3.22 6.84
CA VAL A 129 6.35 2.12 6.48
C VAL A 129 5.77 1.40 5.26
N ASN A 130 6.55 1.32 4.20
CA ASN A 130 6.14 0.66 2.96
C ASN A 130 6.68 -0.77 2.92
N LEU A 131 5.83 -1.75 3.21
CA LEU A 131 6.15 -3.18 3.12
C LEU A 131 5.59 -3.77 1.84
N ALA A 132 6.46 -4.15 0.91
CA ALA A 132 6.05 -4.70 -0.37
C ALA A 132 6.57 -6.13 -0.59
N HIS A 133 5.70 -6.97 -1.12
CA HIS A 133 6.08 -8.26 -1.72
C HIS A 133 6.58 -8.02 -3.14
N GLY A 134 7.89 -8.12 -3.34
CA GLY A 134 8.50 -7.99 -4.68
C GLY A 134 8.15 -9.18 -5.58
N LYS A 135 7.57 -8.90 -6.75
CA LYS A 135 7.14 -9.93 -7.70
C LYS A 135 7.06 -9.42 -9.13
N GLY A 136 7.03 -10.34 -10.09
CA GLY A 136 6.70 -10.02 -11.48
C GLY A 136 5.33 -9.36 -11.60
N HIS A 137 5.19 -8.46 -12.55
CA HIS A 137 3.93 -7.76 -12.82
C HIS A 137 3.67 -7.68 -14.34
N MET A 138 2.48 -8.09 -14.77
CA MET A 138 2.15 -8.22 -16.20
C MET A 138 2.33 -6.93 -17.00
N MET A 139 1.93 -5.78 -16.45
CA MET A 139 1.99 -4.49 -17.14
C MET A 139 3.29 -3.71 -16.85
N GLY A 140 3.86 -3.86 -15.66
CA GLY A 140 5.02 -3.09 -15.22
C GLY A 140 6.33 -3.87 -15.16
N GLY A 141 6.34 -5.13 -15.59
CA GLY A 141 7.47 -6.06 -15.49
C GLY A 141 7.76 -6.46 -14.05
N PHE A 142 7.96 -5.52 -13.14
CA PHE A 142 8.26 -5.73 -11.74
C PHE A 142 7.39 -4.83 -10.84
N GLY A 143 6.87 -5.39 -9.76
CA GLY A 143 6.11 -4.67 -8.73
C GLY A 143 6.73 -4.88 -7.35
N ALA A 144 7.11 -3.79 -6.69
CA ALA A 144 7.64 -3.76 -5.34
C ALA A 144 7.31 -2.41 -4.66
N ASN A 145 8.21 -1.88 -3.84
CA ASN A 145 7.98 -0.69 -3.03
C ASN A 145 7.52 0.53 -3.83
N LEU A 146 8.15 0.84 -4.97
CA LEU A 146 7.74 1.98 -5.79
C LEU A 146 6.28 1.88 -6.24
N LYS A 147 5.86 0.68 -6.70
CA LYS A 147 4.47 0.43 -7.09
C LYS A 147 3.52 0.44 -5.90
N ASN A 148 3.92 -0.16 -4.77
CA ASN A 148 3.11 -0.18 -3.55
C ASN A 148 2.92 1.24 -2.99
N GLN A 149 3.91 2.10 -3.13
CA GLN A 149 3.83 3.50 -2.72
C GLN A 149 2.98 4.33 -3.69
N SER A 150 3.26 4.29 -4.99
CA SER A 150 2.57 5.14 -5.96
C SER A 150 1.12 4.74 -6.18
N ILE A 151 0.88 3.61 -6.84
CA ILE A 151 -0.47 3.09 -7.11
C ILE A 151 -1.20 2.68 -5.82
N GLY A 152 -0.45 2.21 -4.81
CA GLY A 152 -1.03 1.68 -3.58
C GLY A 152 -1.74 2.73 -2.73
N PHE A 153 -1.20 3.94 -2.60
CA PHE A 153 -1.82 5.05 -1.87
C PHE A 153 -2.91 5.78 -2.67
N ALA A 154 -2.87 5.66 -4.01
CA ALA A 154 -3.90 6.27 -4.84
C ALA A 154 -5.28 5.66 -4.53
N SER A 155 -6.30 6.50 -4.46
CA SER A 155 -7.68 6.08 -4.35
C SER A 155 -8.09 5.23 -5.57
N ARG A 156 -9.25 4.61 -5.52
CA ARG A 156 -9.79 3.88 -6.68
C ARG A 156 -9.82 4.74 -7.95
N ASN A 157 -10.27 6.00 -7.84
CA ASN A 157 -10.30 6.95 -8.95
C ASN A 157 -8.89 7.45 -9.29
N GLY A 158 -8.03 7.64 -8.30
CA GLY A 158 -6.63 7.98 -8.49
C GLY A 158 -5.87 6.94 -9.30
N LYS A 159 -6.09 5.65 -9.02
CA LYS A 159 -5.55 4.55 -9.83
C LYS A 159 -5.98 4.66 -11.30
N ALA A 160 -7.26 4.92 -11.55
CA ALA A 160 -7.78 5.11 -12.91
C ALA A 160 -7.15 6.35 -13.60
N TYR A 161 -7.00 7.44 -12.85
CA TYR A 161 -6.37 8.67 -13.34
C TYR A 161 -4.90 8.44 -13.73
N ILE A 162 -4.14 7.74 -12.89
CA ILE A 162 -2.75 7.38 -13.19
C ILE A 162 -2.66 6.47 -14.43
N HIS A 163 -3.44 5.40 -14.48
CA HIS A 163 -3.41 4.45 -15.60
C HIS A 163 -3.84 5.05 -16.93
N SER A 164 -4.71 6.06 -16.92
CA SER A 164 -5.12 6.79 -18.12
C SER A 164 -4.22 7.96 -18.48
N CYS A 165 -3.08 8.14 -17.83
CA CYS A 165 -2.22 9.32 -17.97
C CYS A 165 -2.97 10.64 -17.76
N GLY A 166 -3.84 10.70 -16.79
CA GLY A 166 -4.59 11.90 -16.43
C GLY A 166 -5.84 12.19 -17.26
N LYS A 167 -6.26 11.27 -18.13
CA LYS A 167 -7.40 11.48 -19.03
C LYS A 167 -8.76 11.24 -18.37
N THR A 168 -8.84 10.31 -17.43
CA THR A 168 -10.10 9.98 -16.76
C THR A 168 -9.88 9.52 -15.32
N LYS A 169 -10.88 9.75 -14.48
CA LYS A 169 -10.97 9.21 -13.11
C LYS A 169 -11.90 7.99 -13.04
N SER A 170 -12.56 7.65 -14.14
CA SER A 170 -13.47 6.50 -14.19
C SER A 170 -12.69 5.22 -14.44
N PRO A 171 -12.77 4.20 -13.53
CA PRO A 171 -12.15 2.91 -13.78
C PRO A 171 -12.59 2.26 -15.09
N LYS A 172 -13.88 2.38 -15.44
CA LYS A 172 -14.42 1.84 -16.71
C LYS A 172 -13.76 2.45 -17.94
N CYS A 173 -13.52 3.78 -17.91
CA CYS A 173 -12.88 4.48 -19.02
C CYS A 173 -11.35 4.32 -19.04
N ALA A 174 -10.74 3.91 -17.93
CA ALA A 174 -9.33 3.59 -17.82
C ALA A 174 -8.96 2.18 -18.30
N GLY A 175 -9.94 1.38 -18.73
CA GLY A 175 -9.72 0.03 -19.24
C GLY A 175 -9.66 -1.07 -18.18
N PHE A 176 -10.25 -0.85 -17.02
CA PHE A 176 -10.37 -1.85 -15.95
C PHE A 176 -11.69 -2.64 -16.03
#